data_99b9a374ecbf4ed15512ed7a534a44cf
#
_entry.id   99b9a374ecbf4ed15512ed7a534a44cf
#
_cell.length_a   1.000
_cell.length_b   1.000
_cell.length_c   1.000
_cell.angle_alpha   90.00
_cell.angle_beta   90.00
_cell.angle_gamma   90.00
#
_symmetry.space_group_name_H-M   'P 1'
#
loop_
_entity.id
_entity.type
_entity.pdbx_description
1 polymer ?
#
loop_
_entity_poly.entity_id
_entity_poly.type
_entity_poly.pdbx_seq_one_letter_code
_entity_poly.pdbx_strand_id
1 'polypeptide(L)'
;MSEEFYRINRLPPYIFNIVNELKVKARKNGDDVVDFGMGNPDQKTPEHIIHKMQECANEDSVHRYSTSKGIPRLRQAISNWYEEKYNVSIDPEDEAIVTIGSKEGLAHLSLATLNHGDSVIVPSPSYPIHPYGAVIAGAEIIYIKVESDDDDFFRSLDEAINNSWPTPKMIIANFPSNPTTKCVDLNFLKELVRIAKKYNIYLVHDIAYAEIVFDGYKAPSILQVEGAKDIAVEFYTLSKSYNMPGWRIGFMCGNKKLVNALSRIKSYMDYGTYTPLQVGAIAALEGPQSCVEDIRLMYKSRRDVLCKGLNDIGWSVTPPKATMFVWAEIPEKYKSLGSLEFSKIVLKETKVAVSPGIGFGKHGDDFVRFSLIENEQRARQAVRSLKNII
;
A
#
# COMPACT_ATOMS: atom_id res chain seq x y z
N MET A 1 33.46 -4.81 -21.02
CA MET A 1 32.04 -5.20 -21.24
C MET A 1 31.25 -4.61 -20.10
N SER A 2 30.34 -3.67 -20.34
CA SER A 2 29.39 -3.25 -19.32
C SER A 2 28.46 -4.44 -19.11
N GLU A 3 28.53 -5.09 -17.95
CA GLU A 3 27.57 -6.12 -17.59
C GLU A 3 26.20 -5.45 -17.46
N GLU A 4 25.32 -5.73 -18.40
CA GLU A 4 23.94 -5.26 -18.34
C GLU A 4 23.08 -6.26 -17.56
N PHE A 5 22.66 -5.87 -16.39
CA PHE A 5 21.72 -6.66 -15.60
C PHE A 5 20.29 -6.41 -16.09
N TYR A 6 19.79 -7.24 -16.98
CA TYR A 6 18.50 -7.08 -17.67
C TYR A 6 17.32 -6.73 -16.74
N ARG A 7 17.19 -7.42 -15.60
CA ARG A 7 16.12 -7.14 -14.64
C ARG A 7 16.23 -5.75 -14.01
N ILE A 8 17.44 -5.29 -13.75
CA ILE A 8 17.69 -3.97 -13.15
C ILE A 8 17.38 -2.87 -14.15
N ASN A 9 17.73 -3.05 -15.43
CA ASN A 9 17.48 -2.07 -16.49
C ASN A 9 15.98 -1.85 -16.77
N ARG A 10 15.12 -2.83 -16.39
CA ARG A 10 13.65 -2.69 -16.48
C ARG A 10 13.05 -1.91 -15.30
N LEU A 11 13.81 -1.65 -14.23
CA LEU A 11 13.36 -0.86 -13.10
C LEU A 11 13.75 0.60 -13.31
N PRO A 12 12.81 1.56 -13.29
CA PRO A 12 13.16 2.96 -13.37
C PRO A 12 13.94 3.40 -12.13
N PRO A 13 14.73 4.48 -12.23
CA PRO A 13 15.32 5.10 -11.04
C PRO A 13 14.25 5.39 -9.99
N TYR A 14 14.56 5.09 -8.74
CA TYR A 14 13.61 5.30 -7.65
C TYR A 14 13.48 6.79 -7.35
N ILE A 15 12.49 7.43 -7.98
CA ILE A 15 12.30 8.90 -8.02
C ILE A 15 12.24 9.51 -6.61
N PHE A 16 11.70 8.80 -5.63
CA PHE A 16 11.64 9.27 -4.24
C PHE A 16 13.02 9.51 -3.62
N ASN A 17 14.08 8.85 -4.11
CA ASN A 17 15.45 9.10 -3.67
C ASN A 17 15.92 10.50 -4.04
N ILE A 18 15.54 11.02 -5.21
CA ILE A 18 15.91 12.38 -5.66
C ILE A 18 15.38 13.42 -4.68
N VAL A 19 14.09 13.34 -4.33
CA VAL A 19 13.49 14.27 -3.37
C VAL A 19 14.10 14.08 -1.97
N ASN A 20 14.41 12.84 -1.58
CA ASN A 20 15.03 12.55 -0.31
C ASN A 20 16.45 13.14 -0.20
N GLU A 21 17.26 13.05 -1.25
CA GLU A 21 18.61 13.66 -1.30
C GLU A 21 18.54 15.18 -1.17
N LEU A 22 17.61 15.81 -1.89
CA LEU A 22 17.39 17.26 -1.80
C LEU A 22 16.95 17.70 -0.40
N LYS A 23 16.05 16.92 0.22
CA LYS A 23 15.60 17.14 1.60
C LYS A 23 16.77 17.01 2.59
N VAL A 24 17.61 15.98 2.46
CA VAL A 24 18.80 15.80 3.31
C VAL A 24 19.76 16.97 3.14
N LYS A 25 19.98 17.42 1.89
CA LYS A 25 20.82 18.60 1.61
C LYS A 25 20.26 19.87 2.26
N ALA A 26 18.96 20.13 2.13
CA ALA A 26 18.30 21.27 2.75
C ALA A 26 18.48 21.27 4.28
N ARG A 27 18.21 20.13 4.93
CA ARG A 27 18.43 19.98 6.38
C ARG A 27 19.89 20.19 6.82
N LYS A 28 20.87 19.72 6.03
CA LYS A 28 22.30 19.97 6.29
C LYS A 28 22.67 21.45 6.20
N ASN A 29 21.95 22.22 5.38
CA ASN A 29 22.13 23.67 5.27
C ASN A 29 21.40 24.45 6.40
N GLY A 30 20.76 23.76 7.34
CA GLY A 30 20.03 24.39 8.45
C GLY A 30 18.57 24.72 8.15
N ASP A 31 18.03 24.30 7.01
CA ASP A 31 16.62 24.53 6.66
C ASP A 31 15.69 23.68 7.54
N ASP A 32 14.63 24.29 8.08
CA ASP A 32 13.54 23.61 8.79
C ASP A 32 12.54 23.02 7.78
N VAL A 33 12.79 21.78 7.34
CA VAL A 33 11.98 21.10 6.34
C VAL A 33 10.80 20.40 6.96
N VAL A 34 9.57 20.75 6.55
CA VAL A 34 8.35 20.02 6.85
C VAL A 34 8.19 18.89 5.83
N ASP A 35 8.11 17.65 6.29
CA ASP A 35 8.26 16.48 5.44
C ASP A 35 6.97 15.66 5.26
N PHE A 36 6.27 15.88 4.17
CA PHE A 36 5.12 15.04 3.74
C PHE A 36 5.52 14.02 2.65
N GLY A 37 6.81 13.84 2.37
CA GLY A 37 7.28 13.01 1.26
C GLY A 37 7.18 11.50 1.53
N MET A 38 7.48 11.03 2.74
CA MET A 38 7.57 9.61 3.04
C MET A 38 6.34 9.13 3.84
N GLY A 39 5.61 8.14 3.33
CA GLY A 39 4.47 7.52 4.03
C GLY A 39 4.88 6.53 5.13
N ASN A 40 5.66 6.99 6.11
CA ASN A 40 6.11 6.20 7.24
C ASN A 40 5.41 6.67 8.51
N PRO A 41 4.54 5.84 9.16
CA PRO A 41 3.93 6.19 10.42
C PRO A 41 4.94 6.71 11.44
N ASP A 42 4.62 7.82 12.10
CA ASP A 42 5.50 8.55 12.99
C ASP A 42 5.27 8.23 14.48
N GLN A 43 4.16 7.56 14.79
CA GLN A 43 3.80 7.22 16.15
C GLN A 43 4.35 5.85 16.57
N LYS A 44 4.49 5.69 17.88
CA LYS A 44 4.93 4.43 18.49
C LYS A 44 3.90 3.31 18.28
N THR A 45 4.37 2.09 18.13
CA THR A 45 3.54 0.90 18.24
C THR A 45 2.83 0.85 19.61
N PRO A 46 1.55 0.45 19.70
CA PRO A 46 0.82 0.36 20.96
C PRO A 46 1.54 -0.50 22.03
N GLU A 47 1.53 -0.04 23.28
CA GLU A 47 2.30 -0.62 24.38
C GLU A 47 2.01 -2.12 24.61
N HIS A 48 0.74 -2.53 24.57
CA HIS A 48 0.36 -3.93 24.80
C HIS A 48 0.97 -4.88 23.76
N ILE A 49 1.18 -4.41 22.53
CA ILE A 49 1.84 -5.17 21.44
C ILE A 49 3.33 -5.31 21.76
N ILE A 50 3.97 -4.20 22.16
CA ILE A 50 5.39 -4.16 22.50
C ILE A 50 5.66 -5.09 23.69
N HIS A 51 4.87 -4.99 24.76
CA HIS A 51 5.02 -5.82 25.95
C HIS A 51 4.91 -7.31 25.60
N LYS A 52 3.91 -7.69 24.79
CA LYS A 52 3.70 -9.10 24.42
C LYS A 52 4.87 -9.65 23.60
N MET A 53 5.43 -8.85 22.70
CA MET A 53 6.65 -9.21 21.97
C MET A 53 7.85 -9.39 22.91
N GLN A 54 8.04 -8.46 23.87
CA GLN A 54 9.14 -8.51 24.82
C GLN A 54 9.05 -9.71 25.76
N GLU A 55 7.86 -10.02 26.27
CA GLU A 55 7.61 -11.24 27.07
C GLU A 55 8.07 -12.48 26.29
N CYS A 56 7.58 -12.62 25.06
CA CYS A 56 7.93 -13.75 24.22
C CYS A 56 9.43 -13.80 23.88
N ALA A 57 10.07 -12.66 23.66
CA ALA A 57 11.49 -12.61 23.32
C ALA A 57 12.44 -13.10 24.46
N ASN A 58 11.96 -13.21 25.68
CA ASN A 58 12.71 -13.76 26.81
C ASN A 58 12.64 -15.30 26.90
N GLU A 59 11.85 -15.95 26.05
CA GLU A 59 11.71 -17.41 26.06
C GLU A 59 12.79 -18.07 25.20
N ASP A 60 13.56 -19.00 25.72
CA ASP A 60 14.66 -19.67 25.00
C ASP A 60 14.25 -20.36 23.70
N SER A 61 13.02 -20.88 23.65
CA SER A 61 12.53 -21.67 22.52
C SER A 61 12.23 -20.86 21.26
N VAL A 62 12.04 -19.53 21.37
CA VAL A 62 11.60 -18.66 20.28
C VAL A 62 12.70 -18.15 19.36
N HIS A 63 13.97 -18.36 19.73
CA HIS A 63 15.13 -17.93 18.95
C HIS A 63 15.47 -18.87 17.78
N ARG A 64 14.74 -19.96 17.64
CA ARG A 64 14.89 -20.90 16.53
C ARG A 64 14.21 -20.34 15.27
N TYR A 65 14.58 -20.90 14.12
CA TYR A 65 13.88 -20.60 12.87
C TYR A 65 12.38 -20.85 13.01
N SER A 66 11.60 -19.90 12.53
CA SER A 66 10.14 -20.04 12.42
C SER A 66 9.74 -20.79 11.15
N THR A 67 8.46 -21.06 10.97
CA THR A 67 7.95 -21.62 9.71
C THR A 67 7.72 -20.51 8.68
N SER A 68 8.03 -20.78 7.41
CA SER A 68 7.83 -19.81 6.31
C SER A 68 6.39 -19.35 6.16
N LYS A 69 5.43 -20.22 6.56
CA LYS A 69 3.99 -19.93 6.50
C LYS A 69 3.49 -19.07 7.68
N GLY A 70 4.33 -18.92 8.71
CA GLY A 70 3.97 -18.29 9.97
C GLY A 70 3.43 -19.29 11.01
N ILE A 71 3.52 -18.94 12.30
CA ILE A 71 3.07 -19.82 13.38
C ILE A 71 1.55 -20.06 13.31
N PRO A 72 1.07 -21.29 13.64
CA PRO A 72 -0.34 -21.64 13.56
C PRO A 72 -1.25 -20.70 14.33
N ARG A 73 -0.82 -20.26 15.51
CA ARG A 73 -1.59 -19.35 16.36
C ARG A 73 -1.83 -17.97 15.70
N LEU A 74 -0.84 -17.44 14.94
CA LEU A 74 -1.04 -16.20 14.21
C LEU A 74 -1.99 -16.39 13.03
N ARG A 75 -1.89 -17.51 12.29
CA ARG A 75 -2.81 -17.81 11.20
C ARG A 75 -4.26 -17.98 11.70
N GLN A 76 -4.45 -18.55 12.90
CA GLN A 76 -5.75 -18.59 13.56
C GLN A 76 -6.24 -17.19 13.95
N ALA A 77 -5.38 -16.34 14.50
CA ALA A 77 -5.74 -14.95 14.83
C ALA A 77 -6.15 -14.15 13.57
N ILE A 78 -5.49 -14.39 12.44
CA ILE A 78 -5.87 -13.82 11.14
C ILE A 78 -7.26 -14.30 10.70
N SER A 79 -7.54 -15.60 10.82
CA SER A 79 -8.87 -16.16 10.51
C SER A 79 -9.96 -15.51 11.37
N ASN A 80 -9.75 -15.42 12.68
CA ASN A 80 -10.67 -14.79 13.61
C ASN A 80 -10.92 -13.31 13.26
N TRP A 81 -9.87 -12.58 12.89
CA TRP A 81 -9.95 -11.17 12.50
C TRP A 81 -10.79 -10.97 11.23
N TYR A 82 -10.67 -11.87 10.22
CA TYR A 82 -11.52 -11.81 9.02
C TYR A 82 -12.98 -12.14 9.34
N GLU A 83 -13.23 -13.12 10.21
CA GLU A 83 -14.59 -13.46 10.63
C GLU A 83 -15.25 -12.30 11.35
N GLU A 84 -14.58 -11.73 12.35
CA GLU A 84 -15.11 -10.62 13.14
C GLU A 84 -15.36 -9.36 12.29
N LYS A 85 -14.40 -9.02 11.43
CA LYS A 85 -14.42 -7.76 10.71
C LYS A 85 -15.25 -7.78 9.43
N TYR A 86 -15.20 -8.86 8.69
CA TYR A 86 -15.79 -8.98 7.37
C TYR A 86 -16.84 -10.08 7.24
N ASN A 87 -17.07 -10.85 8.29
CA ASN A 87 -17.88 -12.08 8.27
C ASN A 87 -17.43 -13.05 7.17
N VAL A 88 -16.10 -13.22 7.07
CA VAL A 88 -15.44 -14.09 6.08
C VAL A 88 -14.68 -15.19 6.79
N SER A 89 -15.07 -16.44 6.56
CA SER A 89 -14.36 -17.62 7.06
C SER A 89 -13.09 -17.85 6.25
N ILE A 90 -11.94 -17.93 6.93
CA ILE A 90 -10.62 -18.25 6.36
C ILE A 90 -10.10 -19.53 7.00
N ASP A 91 -9.75 -20.52 6.20
CA ASP A 91 -9.04 -21.70 6.68
C ASP A 91 -7.59 -21.31 7.06
N PRO A 92 -7.22 -21.34 8.36
CA PRO A 92 -5.89 -20.93 8.79
C PRO A 92 -4.78 -21.84 8.26
N GLU A 93 -5.09 -23.06 7.83
CA GLU A 93 -4.10 -23.98 7.28
C GLU A 93 -3.85 -23.77 5.79
N ASP A 94 -4.89 -23.55 4.99
CA ASP A 94 -4.78 -23.56 3.53
C ASP A 94 -5.02 -22.18 2.87
N GLU A 95 -5.69 -21.26 3.57
CA GLU A 95 -6.12 -19.98 3.02
C GLU A 95 -5.41 -18.77 3.67
N ALA A 96 -4.44 -18.99 4.58
CA ALA A 96 -3.70 -17.91 5.24
C ALA A 96 -2.19 -18.17 5.26
N ILE A 97 -1.40 -17.11 5.03
CA ILE A 97 0.06 -17.12 5.14
C ILE A 97 0.58 -15.78 5.66
N VAL A 98 1.52 -15.83 6.59
CA VAL A 98 2.21 -14.66 7.13
C VAL A 98 3.32 -14.22 6.17
N THR A 99 3.49 -12.92 5.99
CA THR A 99 4.51 -12.33 5.13
C THR A 99 5.41 -11.35 5.91
N ILE A 100 6.60 -11.11 5.40
CA ILE A 100 7.54 -10.12 5.96
C ILE A 100 7.11 -8.71 5.48
N GLY A 101 5.87 -8.34 5.86
CA GLY A 101 5.08 -7.23 5.33
C GLY A 101 4.51 -7.53 3.94
N SER A 102 3.43 -6.82 3.54
CA SER A 102 2.75 -7.04 2.23
C SER A 102 3.70 -6.89 1.04
N LYS A 103 4.68 -5.98 1.13
CA LYS A 103 5.61 -5.71 0.01
C LYS A 103 6.44 -6.93 -0.37
N GLU A 104 6.94 -7.67 0.61
CA GLU A 104 7.67 -8.93 0.38
C GLU A 104 6.73 -9.98 -0.19
N GLY A 105 5.56 -10.15 0.43
CA GLY A 105 4.57 -11.13 -0.04
C GLY A 105 4.13 -10.91 -1.48
N LEU A 106 3.89 -9.65 -1.88
CA LEU A 106 3.55 -9.28 -3.27
C LEU A 106 4.68 -9.61 -4.25
N ALA A 107 5.94 -9.30 -3.87
CA ALA A 107 7.10 -9.63 -4.70
C ALA A 107 7.29 -11.14 -4.86
N HIS A 108 7.20 -11.89 -3.76
CA HIS A 108 7.37 -13.34 -3.77
C HIS A 108 6.19 -14.06 -4.44
N LEU A 109 4.96 -13.58 -4.29
CA LEU A 109 3.82 -14.11 -5.04
C LEU A 109 4.02 -13.94 -6.54
N SER A 110 4.48 -12.76 -6.97
CA SER A 110 4.81 -12.49 -8.37
C SER A 110 5.89 -13.47 -8.88
N LEU A 111 6.98 -13.65 -8.13
CA LEU A 111 8.03 -14.61 -8.46
C LEU A 111 7.54 -16.06 -8.52
N ALA A 112 6.57 -16.43 -7.67
CA ALA A 112 6.03 -17.78 -7.61
C ALA A 112 5.06 -18.10 -8.76
N THR A 113 4.43 -17.07 -9.34
CA THR A 113 3.28 -17.27 -10.23
C THR A 113 3.46 -16.74 -11.65
N LEU A 114 4.43 -15.82 -11.87
CA LEU A 114 4.63 -15.15 -13.15
C LEU A 114 5.95 -15.55 -13.81
N ASN A 115 5.96 -15.52 -15.14
CA ASN A 115 7.11 -15.81 -16.00
C ASN A 115 7.23 -14.79 -17.13
N HIS A 116 8.33 -14.91 -17.90
CA HIS A 116 8.46 -14.23 -19.20
C HIS A 116 7.31 -14.64 -20.12
N GLY A 117 6.71 -13.65 -20.78
CA GLY A 117 5.54 -13.80 -21.63
C GLY A 117 4.20 -13.66 -20.92
N ASP A 118 4.17 -13.72 -19.58
CA ASP A 118 2.97 -13.36 -18.81
C ASP A 118 2.79 -11.84 -18.77
N SER A 119 1.55 -11.37 -18.67
CA SER A 119 1.24 -9.97 -18.41
C SER A 119 0.35 -9.80 -17.17
N VAL A 120 0.46 -8.63 -16.55
CA VAL A 120 -0.29 -8.26 -15.34
C VAL A 120 -0.94 -6.90 -15.56
N ILE A 121 -2.22 -6.79 -15.24
CA ILE A 121 -2.92 -5.50 -15.25
C ILE A 121 -2.73 -4.82 -13.89
N VAL A 122 -2.30 -3.54 -13.93
CA VAL A 122 -2.14 -2.71 -12.73
C VAL A 122 -2.79 -1.36 -12.95
N PRO A 123 -3.75 -0.96 -12.08
CA PRO A 123 -4.27 0.41 -12.08
C PRO A 123 -3.15 1.42 -11.83
N SER A 124 -3.11 2.52 -12.60
CA SER A 124 -2.07 3.55 -12.53
C SER A 124 -2.71 4.94 -12.32
N PRO A 125 -2.15 5.78 -11.42
CA PRO A 125 -0.94 5.55 -10.63
C PRO A 125 -1.12 4.53 -9.51
N SER A 126 -0.03 3.87 -9.09
CA SER A 126 -0.05 2.81 -8.08
C SER A 126 1.22 2.78 -7.22
N TYR A 127 1.14 2.12 -6.08
CA TYR A 127 2.32 1.90 -5.25
C TYR A 127 3.35 1.01 -5.97
N PRO A 128 4.64 1.39 -6.00
CA PRO A 128 5.65 0.77 -6.88
C PRO A 128 5.77 -0.76 -6.85
N ILE A 129 5.46 -1.41 -5.72
CA ILE A 129 5.57 -2.87 -5.65
C ILE A 129 4.56 -3.58 -6.54
N HIS A 130 3.39 -2.98 -6.81
CA HIS A 130 2.35 -3.58 -7.63
C HIS A 130 2.83 -3.85 -9.06
N PRO A 131 3.35 -2.86 -9.82
CA PRO A 131 3.95 -3.15 -11.12
C PRO A 131 5.34 -3.80 -11.01
N TYR A 132 6.20 -3.31 -10.13
CA TYR A 132 7.61 -3.73 -10.19
C TYR A 132 7.86 -5.10 -9.56
N GLY A 133 6.99 -5.61 -8.71
CA GLY A 133 7.02 -7.02 -8.30
C GLY A 133 6.88 -7.96 -9.50
N ALA A 134 5.94 -7.67 -10.39
CA ALA A 134 5.73 -8.43 -11.61
C ALA A 134 6.87 -8.23 -12.64
N VAL A 135 7.40 -7.01 -12.80
CA VAL A 135 8.59 -6.74 -13.64
C VAL A 135 9.81 -7.54 -13.17
N ILE A 136 10.05 -7.62 -11.87
CA ILE A 136 11.14 -8.42 -11.27
C ILE A 136 10.95 -9.91 -11.59
N ALA A 137 9.70 -10.39 -11.57
CA ALA A 137 9.35 -11.76 -11.95
C ALA A 137 9.53 -12.05 -13.46
N GLY A 138 9.67 -11.01 -14.28
CA GLY A 138 9.86 -11.14 -15.74
C GLY A 138 8.61 -10.86 -16.55
N ALA A 139 7.48 -10.56 -15.93
CA ALA A 139 6.22 -10.26 -16.61
C ALA A 139 6.18 -8.84 -17.21
N GLU A 140 5.23 -8.63 -18.12
CA GLU A 140 4.92 -7.33 -18.70
C GLU A 140 3.76 -6.67 -17.93
N ILE A 141 3.73 -5.34 -17.91
CA ILE A 141 2.68 -4.58 -17.22
C ILE A 141 1.77 -3.90 -18.22
N ILE A 142 0.48 -4.11 -18.03
CA ILE A 142 -0.58 -3.40 -18.73
C ILE A 142 -1.18 -2.40 -17.73
N TYR A 143 -0.93 -1.11 -17.98
CA TYR A 143 -1.46 -0.06 -17.13
C TYR A 143 -2.84 0.36 -17.60
N ILE A 144 -3.78 0.39 -16.66
CA ILE A 144 -5.09 1.06 -16.85
C ILE A 144 -5.15 2.27 -15.94
N LYS A 145 -5.73 3.37 -16.42
CA LYS A 145 -5.83 4.59 -15.60
C LYS A 145 -6.85 4.38 -14.47
N VAL A 146 -6.52 4.87 -13.27
CA VAL A 146 -7.48 4.95 -12.17
C VAL A 146 -8.43 6.11 -12.46
N GLU A 147 -9.58 5.79 -13.03
CA GLU A 147 -10.60 6.79 -13.33
C GLU A 147 -11.40 7.16 -12.08
N SER A 148 -12.01 8.34 -12.09
CA SER A 148 -12.94 8.78 -11.05
C SER A 148 -14.27 8.02 -11.13
N ASP A 149 -14.72 7.75 -12.34
CA ASP A 149 -15.93 6.97 -12.65
C ASP A 149 -15.59 5.47 -12.71
N ASP A 150 -16.45 4.65 -12.11
CA ASP A 150 -16.24 3.21 -12.04
C ASP A 150 -16.58 2.50 -13.37
N ASP A 151 -17.55 2.99 -14.14
CA ASP A 151 -17.90 2.43 -15.45
C ASP A 151 -16.76 2.63 -16.45
N ASP A 152 -16.10 3.80 -16.42
CA ASP A 152 -14.93 4.09 -17.25
C ASP A 152 -13.75 3.20 -16.87
N PHE A 153 -13.55 2.94 -15.56
CA PHE A 153 -12.55 2.01 -15.09
C PHE A 153 -12.79 0.59 -15.62
N PHE A 154 -14.00 0.09 -15.51
CA PHE A 154 -14.33 -1.27 -15.97
C PHE A 154 -14.29 -1.40 -17.48
N ARG A 155 -14.67 -0.35 -18.23
CA ARG A 155 -14.50 -0.31 -19.69
C ARG A 155 -13.01 -0.42 -20.07
N SER A 156 -12.16 0.39 -19.44
CA SER A 156 -10.72 0.35 -19.67
C SER A 156 -10.11 -1.00 -19.30
N LEU A 157 -10.60 -1.65 -18.24
CA LEU A 157 -10.18 -2.99 -17.85
C LEU A 157 -10.57 -4.05 -18.89
N ASP A 158 -11.81 -4.04 -19.36
CA ASP A 158 -12.30 -4.99 -20.37
C ASP A 158 -11.57 -4.80 -21.72
N GLU A 159 -11.35 -3.55 -22.15
CA GLU A 159 -10.54 -3.22 -23.33
C GLU A 159 -9.09 -3.72 -23.18
N ALA A 160 -8.45 -3.52 -22.03
CA ALA A 160 -7.10 -3.97 -21.78
C ALA A 160 -6.98 -5.51 -21.85
N ILE A 161 -7.98 -6.24 -21.34
CA ILE A 161 -8.02 -7.70 -21.41
C ILE A 161 -8.22 -8.16 -22.87
N ASN A 162 -9.20 -7.59 -23.57
CA ASN A 162 -9.55 -8.01 -24.94
C ASN A 162 -8.46 -7.70 -25.97
N ASN A 163 -7.65 -6.65 -25.73
CA ASN A 163 -6.55 -6.25 -26.60
C ASN A 163 -5.22 -6.93 -26.27
N SER A 164 -5.20 -7.83 -25.29
CA SER A 164 -3.97 -8.51 -24.84
C SER A 164 -3.88 -9.95 -25.33
N TRP A 165 -2.68 -10.34 -25.80
CA TRP A 165 -2.38 -11.70 -26.17
C TRP A 165 -0.97 -12.10 -25.70
N PRO A 166 -0.83 -13.16 -24.88
CA PRO A 166 -1.88 -13.94 -24.23
C PRO A 166 -2.71 -13.12 -23.24
N THR A 167 -3.86 -13.67 -22.82
CA THR A 167 -4.70 -13.08 -21.76
C THR A 167 -3.87 -12.78 -20.51
N PRO A 168 -4.04 -11.62 -19.89
CA PRO A 168 -3.31 -11.28 -18.67
C PRO A 168 -3.55 -12.31 -17.57
N LYS A 169 -2.50 -12.65 -16.84
CA LYS A 169 -2.54 -13.72 -15.84
C LYS A 169 -3.07 -13.24 -14.50
N MET A 170 -2.90 -11.94 -14.22
CA MET A 170 -3.20 -11.37 -12.90
C MET A 170 -3.65 -9.91 -13.04
N ILE A 171 -4.54 -9.49 -12.15
CA ILE A 171 -4.86 -8.08 -11.87
C ILE A 171 -4.39 -7.80 -10.44
N ILE A 172 -3.59 -6.75 -10.24
CA ILE A 172 -3.16 -6.30 -8.90
C ILE A 172 -3.84 -4.97 -8.62
N ALA A 173 -4.79 -4.96 -7.69
CA ALA A 173 -5.56 -3.80 -7.27
C ALA A 173 -5.22 -3.38 -5.83
N ASN A 174 -5.33 -2.08 -5.54
CA ASN A 174 -5.10 -1.54 -4.21
C ASN A 174 -6.18 -0.51 -3.88
N PHE A 175 -7.11 -0.87 -3.00
CA PHE A 175 -8.18 0.01 -2.52
C PHE A 175 -8.44 -0.22 -1.01
N PRO A 176 -8.42 0.83 -0.17
CA PRO A 176 -8.10 2.23 -0.48
C PRO A 176 -6.71 2.44 -1.06
N SER A 177 -6.61 3.27 -2.10
CA SER A 177 -5.43 3.34 -2.97
C SER A 177 -4.30 4.22 -2.42
N ASN A 178 -3.10 3.77 -2.59
CA ASN A 178 -1.88 4.57 -2.54
C ASN A 178 -1.33 4.70 -3.98
N PRO A 179 -1.29 5.89 -4.60
CA PRO A 179 -1.33 7.22 -3.97
C PRO A 179 -2.69 7.94 -4.04
N THR A 180 -3.63 7.51 -4.87
CA THR A 180 -4.80 8.30 -5.31
C THR A 180 -5.87 8.48 -4.24
N THR A 181 -5.79 7.74 -3.13
CA THR A 181 -6.79 7.68 -2.06
C THR A 181 -8.18 7.19 -2.51
N LYS A 182 -8.32 6.70 -3.77
CA LYS A 182 -9.59 6.17 -4.27
C LYS A 182 -10.10 5.07 -3.35
N CYS A 183 -11.35 5.20 -2.97
CA CYS A 183 -12.12 4.22 -2.22
C CYS A 183 -13.12 3.55 -3.14
N VAL A 184 -13.43 2.29 -2.88
CA VAL A 184 -14.42 1.51 -3.62
C VAL A 184 -15.42 0.88 -2.65
N ASP A 185 -16.59 0.50 -3.13
CA ASP A 185 -17.58 -0.24 -2.39
C ASP A 185 -17.54 -1.74 -2.73
N LEU A 186 -18.41 -2.51 -2.09
CA LEU A 186 -18.49 -3.96 -2.35
C LEU A 186 -19.01 -4.27 -3.75
N ASN A 187 -19.82 -3.39 -4.37
CA ASN A 187 -20.32 -3.62 -5.72
C ASN A 187 -19.22 -3.50 -6.77
N PHE A 188 -18.30 -2.54 -6.58
CA PHE A 188 -17.09 -2.45 -7.39
C PHE A 188 -16.27 -3.76 -7.32
N LEU A 189 -16.07 -4.30 -6.11
CA LEU A 189 -15.32 -5.57 -5.95
C LEU A 189 -16.06 -6.77 -6.53
N LYS A 190 -17.40 -6.80 -6.47
CA LYS A 190 -18.21 -7.83 -7.15
C LYS A 190 -18.00 -7.81 -8.66
N GLU A 191 -18.02 -6.62 -9.26
CA GLU A 191 -17.80 -6.48 -10.70
C GLU A 191 -16.38 -6.87 -11.09
N LEU A 192 -15.37 -6.49 -10.30
CA LEU A 192 -13.99 -6.87 -10.51
C LEU A 192 -13.81 -8.42 -10.46
N VAL A 193 -14.42 -9.07 -9.49
CA VAL A 193 -14.42 -10.55 -9.37
C VAL A 193 -15.15 -11.18 -10.56
N ARG A 194 -16.30 -10.64 -10.97
CA ARG A 194 -17.06 -11.12 -12.13
C ARG A 194 -16.22 -11.10 -13.42
N ILE A 195 -15.54 -10.00 -13.68
CA ILE A 195 -14.66 -9.85 -14.85
C ILE A 195 -13.49 -10.84 -14.77
N ALA A 196 -12.80 -10.91 -13.63
CA ALA A 196 -11.68 -11.80 -13.46
C ALA A 196 -12.06 -13.29 -13.62
N LYS A 197 -13.22 -13.70 -13.11
CA LYS A 197 -13.76 -15.06 -13.32
C LYS A 197 -14.10 -15.30 -14.80
N LYS A 198 -14.72 -14.35 -15.48
CA LYS A 198 -15.07 -14.44 -16.92
C LYS A 198 -13.84 -14.77 -17.77
N TYR A 199 -12.70 -14.16 -17.48
CA TYR A 199 -11.47 -14.29 -18.25
C TYR A 199 -10.46 -15.26 -17.64
N ASN A 200 -10.79 -15.90 -16.52
CA ASN A 200 -9.90 -16.79 -15.75
C ASN A 200 -8.57 -16.12 -15.36
N ILE A 201 -8.66 -14.91 -14.81
CA ILE A 201 -7.53 -14.07 -14.36
C ILE A 201 -7.47 -14.09 -12.83
N TYR A 202 -6.29 -14.26 -12.23
CA TYR A 202 -6.12 -14.14 -10.80
C TYR A 202 -6.24 -12.68 -10.34
N LEU A 203 -6.83 -12.48 -9.15
CA LEU A 203 -6.91 -11.17 -8.50
C LEU A 203 -6.00 -11.13 -7.26
N VAL A 204 -5.27 -10.03 -7.15
CA VAL A 204 -4.53 -9.66 -5.94
C VAL A 204 -5.05 -8.31 -5.47
N HIS A 205 -5.59 -8.26 -4.26
CA HIS A 205 -6.09 -7.04 -3.64
C HIS A 205 -5.22 -6.65 -2.44
N ASP A 206 -4.61 -5.46 -2.47
CA ASP A 206 -3.83 -4.91 -1.35
C ASP A 206 -4.69 -3.93 -0.56
N ILE A 207 -5.02 -4.28 0.69
CA ILE A 207 -5.86 -3.48 1.59
C ILE A 207 -5.07 -2.87 2.74
N ALA A 208 -3.83 -2.48 2.51
CA ALA A 208 -2.94 -1.94 3.55
C ALA A 208 -3.54 -0.77 4.36
N TYR A 209 -4.54 -0.07 3.84
CA TYR A 209 -5.17 1.10 4.46
C TYR A 209 -6.63 0.85 4.89
N ALA A 210 -7.07 -0.39 4.98
CA ALA A 210 -8.46 -0.74 5.30
C ALA A 210 -8.96 -0.20 6.66
N GLU A 211 -8.06 0.04 7.61
CA GLU A 211 -8.38 0.58 8.93
C GLU A 211 -8.22 2.11 9.04
N ILE A 212 -7.53 2.75 8.09
CA ILE A 212 -7.35 4.20 8.08
C ILE A 212 -8.42 4.79 7.18
N VAL A 213 -9.64 4.85 7.72
CA VAL A 213 -10.85 5.26 7.02
C VAL A 213 -11.56 6.37 7.78
N PHE A 214 -12.27 7.25 7.09
CA PHE A 214 -12.86 8.47 7.65
C PHE A 214 -14.31 8.63 7.22
N ASP A 215 -15.05 9.47 7.97
CA ASP A 215 -16.36 9.98 7.60
C ASP A 215 -17.40 8.88 7.28
N GLY A 216 -17.33 7.78 8.05
CA GLY A 216 -18.26 6.66 7.94
C GLY A 216 -17.98 5.66 6.81
N TYR A 217 -16.94 5.90 6.02
CA TYR A 217 -16.52 4.91 5.01
C TYR A 217 -15.97 3.65 5.71
N LYS A 218 -16.29 2.49 5.16
CA LYS A 218 -15.77 1.19 5.55
C LYS A 218 -15.16 0.52 4.31
N ALA A 219 -13.89 0.19 4.37
CA ALA A 219 -13.23 -0.50 3.27
C ALA A 219 -13.71 -1.96 3.20
N PRO A 220 -14.30 -2.41 2.07
CA PRO A 220 -14.70 -3.80 1.91
C PRO A 220 -13.48 -4.70 1.65
N SER A 221 -13.59 -5.97 2.05
CA SER A 221 -12.69 -7.03 1.62
C SER A 221 -13.19 -7.67 0.33
N ILE A 222 -12.28 -7.97 -0.61
CA ILE A 222 -12.64 -8.71 -1.82
C ILE A 222 -13.13 -10.13 -1.49
N LEU A 223 -12.68 -10.67 -0.35
CA LEU A 223 -13.07 -12.02 0.10
C LEU A 223 -14.52 -12.09 0.62
N GLN A 224 -15.20 -10.94 0.80
CA GLN A 224 -16.65 -10.90 1.04
C GLN A 224 -17.48 -11.24 -0.21
N VAL A 225 -16.87 -11.18 -1.38
CA VAL A 225 -17.56 -11.48 -2.63
C VAL A 225 -17.64 -12.99 -2.81
N GLU A 226 -18.84 -13.50 -3.04
CA GLU A 226 -19.08 -14.92 -3.26
C GLU A 226 -18.22 -15.46 -4.41
N GLY A 227 -17.51 -16.55 -4.15
CA GLY A 227 -16.60 -17.18 -5.10
C GLY A 227 -15.30 -16.41 -5.38
N ALA A 228 -15.02 -15.32 -4.68
CA ALA A 228 -13.74 -14.62 -4.83
C ALA A 228 -12.54 -15.51 -4.47
N LYS A 229 -12.67 -16.38 -3.46
CA LYS A 229 -11.59 -17.30 -3.05
C LYS A 229 -11.20 -18.32 -4.14
N ASP A 230 -12.00 -18.48 -5.20
CA ASP A 230 -11.62 -19.33 -6.33
C ASP A 230 -10.46 -18.75 -7.14
N ILE A 231 -10.31 -17.41 -7.14
CA ILE A 231 -9.37 -16.68 -8.01
C ILE A 231 -8.60 -15.56 -7.32
N ALA A 232 -9.00 -15.14 -6.11
CA ALA A 232 -8.47 -13.96 -5.47
C ALA A 232 -7.69 -14.27 -4.19
N VAL A 233 -6.69 -13.42 -3.93
CA VAL A 233 -6.03 -13.26 -2.63
C VAL A 233 -6.03 -11.80 -2.22
N GLU A 234 -6.01 -11.59 -0.91
CA GLU A 234 -5.98 -10.26 -0.30
C GLU A 234 -4.77 -10.13 0.64
N PHE A 235 -4.02 -9.03 0.49
CA PHE A 235 -2.90 -8.69 1.35
C PHE A 235 -3.28 -7.62 2.37
N TYR A 236 -2.91 -7.84 3.61
CA TYR A 236 -3.01 -6.87 4.69
C TYR A 236 -1.66 -6.72 5.40
N THR A 237 -1.43 -5.56 6.03
CA THR A 237 -0.23 -5.27 6.79
C THR A 237 -0.56 -4.56 8.10
N LEU A 238 0.13 -4.91 9.18
CA LEU A 238 0.01 -4.23 10.46
C LEU A 238 0.78 -2.89 10.49
N SER A 239 1.54 -2.60 9.44
CA SER A 239 2.40 -1.41 9.36
C SER A 239 1.66 -0.09 9.55
N LYS A 240 0.38 -0.01 9.11
CA LYS A 240 -0.37 1.24 9.08
C LYS A 240 -1.35 1.34 10.24
N SER A 241 -2.14 0.30 10.45
CA SER A 241 -3.21 0.26 11.45
C SER A 241 -2.71 0.20 12.89
N TYR A 242 -1.50 -0.33 13.09
CA TYR A 242 -0.89 -0.52 14.42
C TYR A 242 0.48 0.17 14.57
N ASN A 243 0.83 1.09 13.67
CA ASN A 243 2.14 1.76 13.68
C ASN A 243 3.33 0.77 13.80
N MET A 244 3.30 -0.30 13.00
CA MET A 244 4.31 -1.38 13.01
C MET A 244 5.12 -1.46 11.69
N PRO A 245 5.54 -0.36 11.05
CA PRO A 245 6.19 -0.44 9.74
C PRO A 245 7.56 -1.14 9.81
N GLY A 246 8.31 -0.96 10.88
CA GLY A 246 9.62 -1.57 11.13
C GLY A 246 9.55 -3.06 11.50
N TRP A 247 8.41 -3.54 11.97
CA TRP A 247 8.24 -4.93 12.43
C TRP A 247 8.16 -5.92 11.26
N ARG A 248 7.86 -5.43 10.07
CA ARG A 248 7.75 -6.23 8.85
C ARG A 248 6.77 -7.40 8.97
N ILE A 249 5.54 -7.14 9.43
CA ILE A 249 4.47 -8.15 9.50
C ILE A 249 3.29 -7.76 8.64
N GLY A 250 2.86 -8.70 7.82
CA GLY A 250 1.64 -8.72 7.04
C GLY A 250 1.20 -10.14 6.81
N PHE A 251 0.15 -10.31 6.06
CA PHE A 251 -0.36 -11.62 5.67
C PHE A 251 -1.10 -11.56 4.34
N MET A 252 -1.28 -12.73 3.73
CA MET A 252 -2.11 -12.94 2.56
C MET A 252 -3.14 -14.01 2.86
N CYS A 253 -4.39 -13.74 2.50
CA CYS A 253 -5.49 -14.70 2.63
C CYS A 253 -6.23 -14.90 1.31
N GLY A 254 -6.88 -16.06 1.12
CA GLY A 254 -7.78 -16.35 0.02
C GLY A 254 -7.46 -17.62 -0.75
N ASN A 255 -7.29 -17.55 -2.06
CA ASN A 255 -7.15 -18.68 -2.94
C ASN A 255 -6.04 -19.67 -2.52
N LYS A 256 -6.38 -20.93 -2.25
CA LYS A 256 -5.46 -21.97 -1.76
C LYS A 256 -4.27 -22.23 -2.68
N LYS A 257 -4.44 -22.13 -4.00
CA LYS A 257 -3.33 -22.34 -4.95
C LYS A 257 -2.30 -21.22 -4.83
N LEU A 258 -2.75 -19.98 -4.72
CA LEU A 258 -1.86 -18.81 -4.59
C LEU A 258 -1.19 -18.81 -3.20
N VAL A 259 -1.90 -19.15 -2.13
CA VAL A 259 -1.33 -19.33 -0.78
C VAL A 259 -0.26 -20.42 -0.79
N ASN A 260 -0.50 -21.57 -1.40
CA ASN A 260 0.47 -22.63 -1.50
C ASN A 260 1.67 -22.27 -2.38
N ALA A 261 1.46 -21.52 -3.48
CA ALA A 261 2.56 -21.05 -4.33
C ALA A 261 3.49 -20.10 -3.55
N LEU A 262 2.90 -19.13 -2.81
CA LEU A 262 3.67 -18.24 -1.95
C LEU A 262 4.38 -19.01 -0.82
N SER A 263 3.70 -19.93 -0.16
CA SER A 263 4.29 -20.77 0.89
C SER A 263 5.50 -21.56 0.38
N ARG A 264 5.37 -22.12 -0.82
CA ARG A 264 6.43 -22.93 -1.43
C ARG A 264 7.67 -22.08 -1.78
N ILE A 265 7.52 -20.92 -2.41
CA ILE A 265 8.67 -20.08 -2.74
C ILE A 265 9.34 -19.54 -1.48
N LYS A 266 8.56 -19.12 -0.47
CA LYS A 266 9.09 -18.66 0.81
C LYS A 266 9.91 -19.74 1.53
N SER A 267 9.54 -21.01 1.44
CA SER A 267 10.30 -22.08 2.05
C SER A 267 11.72 -22.26 1.48
N TYR A 268 11.99 -21.73 0.29
CA TYR A 268 13.32 -21.70 -0.33
C TYR A 268 14.04 -20.35 -0.17
N MET A 269 13.32 -19.27 0.10
CA MET A 269 13.88 -17.91 0.16
C MET A 269 14.07 -17.39 1.59
N ASP A 270 13.17 -17.76 2.49
CA ASP A 270 13.21 -17.34 3.90
C ASP A 270 12.55 -18.37 4.80
N TYR A 271 12.84 -18.30 6.11
CA TYR A 271 12.21 -19.13 7.14
C TYR A 271 11.10 -18.38 7.89
N GLY A 272 10.55 -17.32 7.26
CA GLY A 272 9.49 -16.50 7.85
C GLY A 272 10.01 -15.51 8.89
N THR A 273 9.06 -14.91 9.58
CA THR A 273 9.29 -13.83 10.53
C THR A 273 9.68 -14.39 11.91
N TYR A 274 10.57 -13.69 12.63
CA TYR A 274 10.95 -13.98 14.01
C TYR A 274 9.73 -14.16 14.91
N THR A 275 9.69 -15.24 15.70
CA THR A 275 8.50 -15.67 16.48
C THR A 275 7.95 -14.57 17.41
N PRO A 276 8.74 -13.84 18.21
CA PRO A 276 8.22 -12.77 19.06
C PRO A 276 7.49 -11.66 18.30
N LEU A 277 7.91 -11.33 17.08
CA LEU A 277 7.19 -10.38 16.25
C LEU A 277 5.80 -10.91 15.84
N GLN A 278 5.71 -12.21 15.58
CA GLN A 278 4.44 -12.87 15.24
C GLN A 278 3.51 -12.92 16.48
N VAL A 279 4.05 -13.12 17.68
CA VAL A 279 3.27 -13.05 18.93
C VAL A 279 2.79 -11.64 19.21
N GLY A 280 3.60 -10.62 18.92
CA GLY A 280 3.16 -9.23 18.94
C GLY A 280 2.03 -8.96 17.94
N ALA A 281 2.08 -9.57 16.75
CA ALA A 281 1.00 -9.48 15.76
C ALA A 281 -0.31 -10.13 16.24
N ILE A 282 -0.24 -11.24 16.97
CA ILE A 282 -1.42 -11.82 17.62
C ILE A 282 -2.03 -10.82 18.62
N ALA A 283 -1.19 -10.22 19.46
CA ALA A 283 -1.65 -9.20 20.41
C ALA A 283 -2.26 -7.97 19.71
N ALA A 284 -1.79 -7.62 18.51
CA ALA A 284 -2.39 -6.56 17.71
C ALA A 284 -3.79 -6.94 17.19
N LEU A 285 -3.96 -8.14 16.66
CA LEU A 285 -5.22 -8.58 16.04
C LEU A 285 -6.29 -8.94 17.07
N GLU A 286 -5.93 -9.58 18.18
CA GLU A 286 -6.86 -10.06 19.22
C GLU A 286 -6.97 -9.12 20.44
N GLY A 287 -6.06 -8.15 20.56
CA GLY A 287 -6.06 -7.20 21.66
C GLY A 287 -7.03 -6.04 21.49
N PRO A 288 -7.00 -5.06 22.41
CA PRO A 288 -7.89 -3.91 22.36
C PRO A 288 -7.71 -3.11 21.05
N GLN A 289 -8.80 -2.91 20.31
CA GLN A 289 -8.80 -2.18 19.04
C GLN A 289 -8.94 -0.66 19.20
N SER A 290 -9.04 -0.14 20.44
CA SER A 290 -9.05 1.31 20.71
C SER A 290 -7.81 2.02 20.14
N CYS A 291 -6.65 1.33 20.11
CA CYS A 291 -5.44 1.88 19.52
C CYS A 291 -5.56 2.14 18.00
N VAL A 292 -6.33 1.32 17.28
CA VAL A 292 -6.59 1.53 15.84
C VAL A 292 -7.50 2.74 15.65
N GLU A 293 -8.49 2.90 16.52
CA GLU A 293 -9.39 4.07 16.54
C GLU A 293 -8.61 5.36 16.83
N ASP A 294 -7.72 5.35 17.83
CA ASP A 294 -6.87 6.50 18.16
C ASP A 294 -5.96 6.91 16.98
N ILE A 295 -5.36 5.93 16.32
CA ILE A 295 -4.53 6.15 15.13
C ILE A 295 -5.37 6.73 13.97
N ARG A 296 -6.58 6.19 13.76
CA ARG A 296 -7.52 6.66 12.75
C ARG A 296 -7.93 8.12 13.00
N LEU A 297 -8.29 8.47 14.26
CA LEU A 297 -8.67 9.81 14.65
C LEU A 297 -7.52 10.81 14.51
N MET A 298 -6.30 10.41 14.85
CA MET A 298 -5.10 11.22 14.64
C MET A 298 -4.91 11.57 13.14
N TYR A 299 -4.99 10.56 12.25
CA TYR A 299 -4.87 10.82 10.80
C TYR A 299 -6.03 11.67 10.28
N LYS A 300 -7.25 11.48 10.79
CA LYS A 300 -8.40 12.32 10.47
C LYS A 300 -8.14 13.79 10.81
N SER A 301 -7.66 14.07 12.03
CA SER A 301 -7.32 15.42 12.48
C SER A 301 -6.27 16.09 11.57
N ARG A 302 -5.20 15.37 11.27
CA ARG A 302 -4.13 15.85 10.37
C ARG A 302 -4.63 16.11 8.95
N ARG A 303 -5.47 15.21 8.42
CA ARG A 303 -6.14 15.37 7.12
C ARG A 303 -6.97 16.64 7.09
N ASP A 304 -7.83 16.82 8.07
CA ASP A 304 -8.77 17.92 8.13
C ASP A 304 -8.02 19.27 8.19
N VAL A 305 -6.96 19.36 9.00
CA VAL A 305 -6.11 20.56 9.10
C VAL A 305 -5.39 20.85 7.78
N LEU A 306 -4.78 19.83 7.17
CA LEU A 306 -4.04 20.02 5.92
C LEU A 306 -4.96 20.39 4.76
N CYS A 307 -6.04 19.63 4.55
CA CYS A 307 -6.96 19.87 3.45
C CYS A 307 -7.66 21.22 3.57
N LYS A 308 -8.12 21.59 4.78
CA LYS A 308 -8.69 22.90 5.02
C LYS A 308 -7.66 24.00 4.67
N GLY A 309 -6.43 23.86 5.18
CA GLY A 309 -5.38 24.85 4.94
C GLY A 309 -5.02 25.01 3.47
N LEU A 310 -4.89 23.92 2.71
CA LEU A 310 -4.63 23.96 1.26
C LEU A 310 -5.76 24.68 0.52
N ASN A 311 -7.02 24.35 0.83
CA ASN A 311 -8.19 25.01 0.23
C ASN A 311 -8.25 26.51 0.59
N ASP A 312 -7.95 26.87 1.83
CA ASP A 312 -7.94 28.28 2.28
C ASP A 312 -6.91 29.15 1.52
N ILE A 313 -5.81 28.56 1.01
CA ILE A 313 -4.81 29.27 0.20
C ILE A 313 -5.05 29.17 -1.31
N GLY A 314 -6.14 28.52 -1.75
CA GLY A 314 -6.48 28.39 -3.16
C GLY A 314 -5.98 27.10 -3.84
N TRP A 315 -5.31 26.20 -3.11
CA TRP A 315 -4.97 24.88 -3.66
C TRP A 315 -6.08 23.89 -3.39
N SER A 316 -6.96 23.72 -4.39
CA SER A 316 -8.15 22.90 -4.24
C SER A 316 -7.81 21.41 -4.06
N VAL A 317 -8.24 20.83 -2.93
CA VAL A 317 -8.10 19.41 -2.61
C VAL A 317 -9.40 18.88 -1.99
N THR A 318 -9.79 17.69 -2.40
CA THR A 318 -10.90 16.96 -1.76
C THR A 318 -10.38 16.15 -0.59
N PRO A 319 -10.91 16.32 0.63
CA PRO A 319 -10.51 15.49 1.75
C PRO A 319 -10.76 14.00 1.46
N PRO A 320 -9.73 13.15 1.52
CA PRO A 320 -9.88 11.73 1.24
C PRO A 320 -10.71 11.01 2.31
N LYS A 321 -11.48 9.99 1.89
CA LYS A 321 -12.27 9.14 2.81
C LYS A 321 -11.44 8.03 3.46
N ALA A 322 -10.20 7.82 3.02
CA ALA A 322 -9.30 6.81 3.56
C ALA A 322 -7.84 7.14 3.27
N THR A 323 -6.96 6.34 3.83
CA THR A 323 -5.50 6.37 3.76
C THR A 323 -4.85 7.46 4.63
N MET A 324 -3.54 7.41 4.73
CA MET A 324 -2.73 8.43 5.39
C MET A 324 -2.14 9.45 4.39
N PHE A 325 -2.85 9.72 3.29
CA PHE A 325 -2.38 10.57 2.21
C PHE A 325 -3.42 11.61 1.79
N VAL A 326 -2.94 12.70 1.20
CA VAL A 326 -3.72 13.61 0.37
C VAL A 326 -3.08 13.62 -1.02
N TRP A 327 -3.90 13.38 -2.04
CA TRP A 327 -3.50 13.39 -3.43
C TRP A 327 -3.96 14.71 -4.04
N ALA A 328 -3.01 15.58 -4.36
CA ALA A 328 -3.29 16.95 -4.77
C ALA A 328 -2.84 17.16 -6.22
N GLU A 329 -3.75 17.68 -7.03
CA GLU A 329 -3.42 18.09 -8.39
C GLU A 329 -2.47 19.30 -8.35
N ILE A 330 -1.48 19.31 -9.22
CA ILE A 330 -0.52 20.41 -9.35
C ILE A 330 -1.28 21.68 -9.83
N PRO A 331 -1.05 22.86 -9.20
CA PRO A 331 -1.67 24.08 -9.65
C PRO A 331 -1.40 24.35 -11.14
N GLU A 332 -2.40 24.82 -11.88
CA GLU A 332 -2.37 24.95 -13.34
C GLU A 332 -1.10 25.61 -13.89
N LYS A 333 -0.64 26.66 -13.22
CA LYS A 333 0.59 27.39 -13.63
C LYS A 333 1.87 26.56 -13.59
N TYR A 334 1.85 25.38 -12.96
CA TYR A 334 3.01 24.48 -12.83
C TYR A 334 2.82 23.13 -13.55
N LYS A 335 1.65 22.82 -14.08
CA LYS A 335 1.37 21.51 -14.71
C LYS A 335 2.35 21.14 -15.82
N SER A 336 2.75 22.12 -16.64
CA SER A 336 3.70 21.90 -17.74
C SER A 336 5.09 21.46 -17.30
N LEU A 337 5.44 21.60 -16.02
CA LEU A 337 6.74 21.20 -15.47
C LEU A 337 6.76 19.72 -15.05
N GLY A 338 5.58 19.10 -14.81
CA GLY A 338 5.44 17.79 -14.22
C GLY A 338 5.72 17.76 -12.72
N SER A 339 5.37 16.65 -12.10
CA SER A 339 5.35 16.52 -10.63
C SER A 339 6.74 16.53 -9.99
N LEU A 340 7.76 16.04 -10.68
CA LEU A 340 9.12 16.02 -10.12
C LEU A 340 9.69 17.44 -9.98
N GLU A 341 9.62 18.25 -11.05
CA GLU A 341 10.13 19.62 -11.02
C GLU A 341 9.28 20.48 -10.08
N PHE A 342 7.97 20.30 -10.09
CA PHE A 342 7.10 20.98 -9.11
C PHE A 342 7.50 20.65 -7.66
N SER A 343 7.74 19.36 -7.34
CA SER A 343 8.18 18.96 -5.99
C SER A 343 9.52 19.59 -5.58
N LYS A 344 10.44 19.77 -6.54
CA LYS A 344 11.72 20.47 -6.29
C LYS A 344 11.50 21.96 -5.99
N ILE A 345 10.60 22.64 -6.73
CA ILE A 345 10.23 24.03 -6.51
C ILE A 345 9.60 24.18 -5.12
N VAL A 346 8.62 23.32 -4.77
CA VAL A 346 7.97 23.31 -3.46
C VAL A 346 9.02 23.24 -2.35
N LEU A 347 9.93 22.27 -2.42
CA LEU A 347 10.98 22.10 -1.40
C LEU A 347 11.91 23.31 -1.32
N LYS A 348 12.37 23.83 -2.46
CA LYS A 348 13.31 24.95 -2.52
C LYS A 348 12.72 26.24 -1.97
N GLU A 349 11.51 26.59 -2.41
CA GLU A 349 10.91 27.90 -2.13
C GLU A 349 10.17 27.92 -0.78
N THR A 350 9.62 26.77 -0.32
CA THR A 350 8.74 26.73 0.85
C THR A 350 9.26 25.86 2.00
N LYS A 351 10.35 25.11 1.78
CA LYS A 351 10.87 24.12 2.73
C LYS A 351 9.84 23.02 3.08
N VAL A 352 8.92 22.74 2.17
CA VAL A 352 7.95 21.64 2.29
C VAL A 352 8.34 20.55 1.31
N ALA A 353 8.46 19.31 1.78
CA ALA A 353 8.72 18.15 0.95
C ALA A 353 7.43 17.38 0.66
N VAL A 354 7.17 17.08 -0.61
CA VAL A 354 6.04 16.27 -1.08
C VAL A 354 6.56 15.15 -1.99
N SER A 355 5.78 14.08 -2.17
CA SER A 355 6.13 13.03 -3.14
C SER A 355 5.66 13.40 -4.53
N PRO A 356 6.51 13.40 -5.56
CA PRO A 356 6.10 13.60 -6.95
C PRO A 356 5.27 12.42 -7.43
N GLY A 357 4.15 12.70 -8.09
CA GLY A 357 3.20 11.68 -8.51
C GLY A 357 3.72 10.78 -9.63
N ILE A 358 4.66 11.26 -10.47
CA ILE A 358 5.34 10.43 -11.49
C ILE A 358 6.04 9.22 -10.85
N GLY A 359 6.45 9.29 -9.58
CA GLY A 359 7.00 8.16 -8.82
C GLY A 359 6.04 6.99 -8.61
N PHE A 360 4.75 7.20 -8.89
CA PHE A 360 3.71 6.19 -8.84
C PHE A 360 3.24 5.73 -10.24
N GLY A 361 3.86 6.23 -11.30
CA GLY A 361 3.52 5.94 -12.69
C GLY A 361 3.12 7.19 -13.48
N LYS A 362 3.19 7.08 -14.80
CA LYS A 362 2.99 8.21 -15.73
C LYS A 362 1.66 8.97 -15.54
N HIS A 363 0.59 8.28 -15.15
CA HIS A 363 -0.71 8.91 -14.92
C HIS A 363 -0.77 9.70 -13.60
N GLY A 364 0.30 9.69 -12.82
CA GLY A 364 0.43 10.50 -11.61
C GLY A 364 1.16 11.82 -11.80
N ASP A 365 1.70 12.11 -13.01
CA ASP A 365 2.61 13.24 -13.19
C ASP A 365 1.96 14.63 -13.04
N ASP A 366 0.64 14.71 -13.11
CA ASP A 366 -0.13 15.93 -12.82
C ASP A 366 -0.41 16.15 -11.32
N PHE A 367 0.13 15.31 -10.44
CA PHE A 367 -0.22 15.30 -9.02
C PHE A 367 1.01 15.23 -8.11
N VAL A 368 0.82 15.63 -6.86
CA VAL A 368 1.74 15.35 -5.75
C VAL A 368 0.99 14.69 -4.59
N ARG A 369 1.71 13.86 -3.81
CA ARG A 369 1.16 13.20 -2.63
C ARG A 369 1.73 13.82 -1.36
N PHE A 370 0.85 14.22 -0.45
CA PHE A 370 1.19 14.55 0.93
C PHE A 370 0.95 13.34 1.82
N SER A 371 1.91 12.98 2.66
CA SER A 371 1.76 11.95 3.69
C SER A 371 1.45 12.61 5.03
N LEU A 372 0.38 12.18 5.71
CA LEU A 372 -0.12 12.79 6.96
C LEU A 372 0.72 12.39 8.19
N ILE A 373 2.05 12.44 8.07
CA ILE A 373 3.01 12.05 9.12
C ILE A 373 3.47 13.23 9.99
N GLU A 374 3.17 14.44 9.58
CA GLU A 374 3.45 15.64 10.37
C GLU A 374 2.25 16.01 11.25
N ASN A 375 2.51 16.55 12.44
CA ASN A 375 1.44 17.02 13.31
C ASN A 375 0.72 18.25 12.77
N GLU A 376 -0.40 18.63 13.36
CA GLU A 376 -1.25 19.73 12.91
C GLU A 376 -0.52 21.09 12.93
N GLN A 377 0.40 21.30 13.88
CA GLN A 377 1.17 22.54 13.94
C GLN A 377 2.13 22.64 12.74
N ARG A 378 2.83 21.57 12.43
CA ARG A 378 3.71 21.49 11.25
C ARG A 378 2.90 21.60 9.95
N ALA A 379 1.72 20.98 9.88
CA ALA A 379 0.83 21.12 8.74
C ALA A 379 0.41 22.60 8.52
N ARG A 380 0.04 23.33 9.59
CA ARG A 380 -0.27 24.76 9.48
C ARG A 380 0.96 25.60 9.08
N GLN A 381 2.17 25.24 9.54
CA GLN A 381 3.41 25.89 9.11
C GLN A 381 3.63 25.70 7.61
N ALA A 382 3.51 24.47 7.13
CA ALA A 382 3.65 24.16 5.70
C ALA A 382 2.66 24.95 4.83
N VAL A 383 1.38 24.99 5.24
CA VAL A 383 0.35 25.77 4.52
C VAL A 383 0.72 27.25 4.42
N ARG A 384 1.21 27.87 5.51
CA ARG A 384 1.66 29.27 5.47
C ARG A 384 2.80 29.48 4.47
N SER A 385 3.75 28.54 4.40
CA SER A 385 4.87 28.62 3.45
C SER A 385 4.41 28.40 2.00
N LEU A 386 3.52 27.42 1.79
CA LEU A 386 2.97 27.09 0.46
C LEU A 386 2.18 28.25 -0.16
N LYS A 387 1.55 29.10 0.65
CA LYS A 387 0.83 30.30 0.18
C LYS A 387 1.68 31.20 -0.71
N ASN A 388 3.01 31.18 -0.56
CA ASN A 388 3.92 32.03 -1.34
C ASN A 388 4.07 31.57 -2.80
N ILE A 389 3.67 30.34 -3.11
CA ILE A 389 3.83 29.75 -4.45
C ILE A 389 2.48 29.31 -5.08
N ILE A 390 1.39 29.30 -4.33
CA ILE A 390 0.05 29.04 -4.85
C ILE A 390 -0.61 30.34 -5.27
#